data_76ec8417dcd4c4dc7f58a865aa0f5e3e
#
_entry.id   76ec8417dcd4c4dc7f58a865aa0f5e3e
#
_cell.length_a   1.000
_cell.length_b   1.000
_cell.length_c   1.000
_cell.angle_alpha   90.00
_cell.angle_beta   90.00
_cell.angle_gamma   90.00
#
_symmetry.space_group_name_H-M   'P 1'
#
loop_
_entity.id
_entity.type
_entity.pdbx_description
1 polymer ?
#
loop_
_entity_poly.entity_id
_entity_poly.type
_entity_poly.pdbx_seq_one_letter_code
_entity_poly.pdbx_strand_id
1 'polypeptide(L)'
;MSDKNRVFIFDTTMRDGEQSPGASMSLEEKIQIARVFDELGVDIIEAGFPIASPGDFEAVTEVSKVLKNSIPAGLARHSKKDIDRCYEALKSAPRFRIHTFISTSPLHMKHKLNKTPEQVYESIKEHVSYARKFTDDVEWSCEDGTRTDMDYMCKTVELAINCGAKTINIPDTVGYTVPSEFTKIIETLLNKVPNIDKAILSTHCHNDLGLAVANSLAGVQAGARQIECTINGIGERAGNAALEEVVMAMKTRPDLMPYETGINTKLLSKASKIVSNATGFPVQYNKAIVGKNAFAHESGIHQDGMLKNRQTYEIMTPESVGVKQTSLVMGKHSGRHAFKDKLTSLGYVDVTDDIVENAFGKFKILADKKKHIYDEDIIALVDDSLIIDNKVNAINLKSLKVFAGTGEPQKAEMTLDVFGEVKHATETGDGPVDAIFKCIKKLYPHNINLQLYQVHAVTEGTDAQATVSVRIEESGKTTVGQAADTDTLVASANAYINALNKMIIKRDKTAPDNPKVNAEYDNKVRGI
;
A
#
# COMPACT_ATOMS: atom_id res chain seq x y z
N MET A 1 1.29 26.95 21.22
CA MET A 1 1.42 25.58 21.78
C MET A 1 2.88 25.36 22.10
N SER A 2 3.22 24.77 23.24
CA SER A 2 4.62 24.66 23.65
C SER A 2 5.36 23.71 22.71
N ASP A 3 6.52 24.15 22.21
CA ASP A 3 7.43 23.43 21.29
C ASP A 3 7.94 22.07 21.85
N LYS A 4 7.64 21.79 23.11
CA LYS A 4 8.13 20.61 23.85
C LYS A 4 7.57 19.27 23.37
N ASN A 5 6.39 19.26 22.73
CA ASN A 5 5.73 18.04 22.27
C ASN A 5 5.92 17.79 20.78
N ARG A 6 6.63 18.69 20.07
CA ARG A 6 6.94 18.51 18.66
C ARG A 6 7.99 17.42 18.48
N VAL A 7 7.71 16.43 17.61
CA VAL A 7 8.66 15.42 17.14
C VAL A 7 8.91 15.66 15.66
N PHE A 8 10.18 15.86 15.32
CA PHE A 8 10.62 16.03 13.94
C PHE A 8 10.75 14.68 13.26
N ILE A 9 10.29 14.60 12.01
CA ILE A 9 10.42 13.40 11.18
C ILE A 9 11.56 13.63 10.18
N PHE A 10 12.59 12.80 10.32
CA PHE A 10 13.72 12.73 9.42
C PHE A 10 13.58 11.49 8.54
N ASP A 11 13.20 11.68 7.28
CA ASP A 11 13.06 10.58 6.34
C ASP A 11 14.38 10.27 5.65
N THR A 12 14.79 9.01 5.70
CA THR A 12 16.00 8.50 5.07
C THR A 12 15.70 7.44 3.99
N THR A 13 14.50 7.44 3.43
CA THR A 13 14.08 6.50 2.37
C THR A 13 15.03 6.54 1.16
N MET A 14 15.46 7.74 0.74
CA MET A 14 16.32 7.94 -0.43
C MET A 14 17.82 7.77 -0.14
N ARG A 15 18.21 7.48 1.11
CA ARG A 15 19.59 7.17 1.48
C ARG A 15 19.70 5.76 2.07
N ASP A 16 19.21 5.52 3.31
CA ASP A 16 19.29 4.21 3.97
C ASP A 16 18.27 3.22 3.36
N GLY A 17 17.09 3.72 3.01
CA GLY A 17 16.09 2.93 2.31
C GLY A 17 16.59 2.39 0.99
N GLU A 18 17.29 3.20 0.20
CA GLU A 18 17.88 2.82 -1.08
C GLU A 18 19.06 1.83 -0.95
N GLN A 19 19.70 1.77 0.22
CA GLN A 19 20.75 0.80 0.50
C GLN A 19 20.24 -0.64 0.64
N SER A 20 18.94 -0.84 0.70
CA SER A 20 18.33 -2.16 0.60
C SER A 20 18.66 -2.81 -0.76
N PRO A 21 19.18 -4.05 -0.80
CA PRO A 21 19.53 -4.69 -2.05
C PRO A 21 18.36 -4.75 -3.04
N GLY A 22 18.51 -4.11 -4.19
CA GLY A 22 17.47 -4.05 -5.23
C GLY A 22 16.53 -2.85 -5.16
N ALA A 23 16.68 -1.93 -4.20
CA ALA A 23 15.83 -0.75 -4.01
C ALA A 23 16.36 0.53 -4.70
N SER A 24 17.33 0.42 -5.61
CA SER A 24 17.90 1.59 -6.30
C SER A 24 16.84 2.39 -7.05
N MET A 25 16.90 3.71 -6.92
CA MET A 25 15.95 4.65 -7.52
C MET A 25 16.64 5.53 -8.55
N SER A 26 15.97 5.83 -9.66
CA SER A 26 16.43 6.82 -10.64
C SER A 26 16.33 8.25 -10.09
N LEU A 27 17.01 9.20 -10.75
CA LEU A 27 16.93 10.61 -10.40
C LEU A 27 15.48 11.13 -10.47
N GLU A 28 14.75 10.76 -11.50
CA GLU A 28 13.36 11.17 -11.71
C GLU A 28 12.45 10.65 -10.60
N GLU A 29 12.64 9.40 -10.17
CA GLU A 29 11.90 8.80 -9.06
C GLU A 29 12.22 9.49 -7.74
N LYS A 30 13.49 9.79 -7.44
CA LYS A 30 13.88 10.56 -6.25
C LYS A 30 13.25 11.95 -6.23
N ILE A 31 13.20 12.66 -7.36
CA ILE A 31 12.54 13.96 -7.46
C ILE A 31 11.02 13.83 -7.22
N GLN A 32 10.37 12.81 -7.74
CA GLN A 32 8.94 12.57 -7.50
C GLN A 32 8.66 12.25 -6.03
N ILE A 33 9.47 11.38 -5.42
CA ILE A 33 9.38 11.03 -4.00
C ILE A 33 9.59 12.29 -3.14
N ALA A 34 10.63 13.07 -3.42
CA ALA A 34 10.94 14.30 -2.69
C ALA A 34 9.75 15.29 -2.67
N ARG A 35 9.10 15.50 -3.81
CA ARG A 35 7.90 16.36 -3.89
C ARG A 35 6.74 15.83 -3.05
N VAL A 36 6.50 14.51 -3.05
CA VAL A 36 5.46 13.89 -2.24
C VAL A 36 5.79 13.99 -0.75
N PHE A 37 7.05 13.85 -0.37
CA PHE A 37 7.50 13.95 1.01
C PHE A 37 7.43 15.39 1.54
N ASP A 38 7.76 16.38 0.69
CA ASP A 38 7.59 17.80 1.00
C ASP A 38 6.09 18.16 1.21
N GLU A 39 5.19 17.62 0.37
CA GLU A 39 3.74 17.75 0.52
C GLU A 39 3.20 16.99 1.74
N LEU A 40 3.79 15.82 2.04
CA LEU A 40 3.47 15.00 3.22
C LEU A 40 3.80 15.74 4.52
N GLY A 41 4.73 16.68 4.49
CA GLY A 41 5.16 17.46 5.66
C GLY A 41 6.30 16.81 6.44
N VAL A 42 7.17 16.06 5.77
CA VAL A 42 8.44 15.57 6.33
C VAL A 42 9.32 16.76 6.67
N ASP A 43 9.88 16.79 7.87
CA ASP A 43 10.69 17.93 8.33
C ASP A 43 12.06 17.96 7.66
N ILE A 44 12.75 16.81 7.62
CA ILE A 44 14.07 16.66 7.03
C ILE A 44 14.06 15.45 6.09
N ILE A 45 14.65 15.61 4.90
CA ILE A 45 14.73 14.56 3.88
C ILE A 45 16.20 14.31 3.56
N GLU A 46 16.70 13.12 3.90
CA GLU A 46 18.04 12.70 3.54
C GLU A 46 18.05 12.15 2.10
N ALA A 47 18.54 12.97 1.19
CA ALA A 47 18.42 12.73 -0.24
C ALA A 47 19.43 11.74 -0.80
N GLY A 48 20.49 11.41 -0.04
CA GLY A 48 21.52 10.47 -0.47
C GLY A 48 22.88 10.69 0.19
N PHE A 49 23.90 10.05 -0.41
CA PHE A 49 25.30 10.10 0.04
C PHE A 49 26.19 10.66 -1.08
N PRO A 50 26.37 12.00 -1.17
CA PRO A 50 26.96 12.68 -2.33
C PRO A 50 28.35 12.23 -2.76
N ILE A 51 29.13 11.62 -1.87
CA ILE A 51 30.47 11.11 -2.20
C ILE A 51 30.45 9.70 -2.79
N ALA A 52 29.33 8.97 -2.65
CA ALA A 52 29.25 7.57 -3.08
C ALA A 52 29.37 7.43 -4.61
N SER A 53 28.72 8.31 -5.37
CA SER A 53 28.78 8.31 -6.83
C SER A 53 28.47 9.69 -7.43
N PRO A 54 28.78 9.94 -8.71
CA PRO A 54 28.32 11.13 -9.42
C PRO A 54 26.78 11.23 -9.46
N GLY A 55 26.07 10.10 -9.61
CA GLY A 55 24.62 10.06 -9.62
C GLY A 55 24.00 10.43 -8.26
N ASP A 56 24.58 9.97 -7.15
CA ASP A 56 24.15 10.38 -5.81
C ASP A 56 24.36 11.88 -5.58
N PHE A 57 25.48 12.41 -6.05
CA PHE A 57 25.72 13.85 -5.98
C PHE A 57 24.69 14.65 -6.76
N GLU A 58 24.37 14.23 -7.96
CA GLU A 58 23.35 14.86 -8.81
C GLU A 58 21.97 14.74 -8.16
N ALA A 59 21.62 13.57 -7.65
CA ALA A 59 20.35 13.32 -6.98
C ALA A 59 20.16 14.24 -5.76
N VAL A 60 21.13 14.34 -4.87
CA VAL A 60 21.06 15.24 -3.71
C VAL A 60 20.94 16.70 -4.17
N THR A 61 21.68 17.09 -5.22
CA THR A 61 21.62 18.45 -5.76
C THR A 61 20.23 18.77 -6.32
N GLU A 62 19.67 17.91 -7.14
CA GLU A 62 18.37 18.17 -7.77
C GLU A 62 17.20 18.05 -6.77
N VAL A 63 17.26 17.09 -5.84
CA VAL A 63 16.28 17.00 -4.74
C VAL A 63 16.31 18.28 -3.89
N SER A 64 17.49 18.81 -3.56
CA SER A 64 17.61 20.03 -2.75
C SER A 64 16.95 21.26 -3.38
N LYS A 65 16.87 21.31 -4.72
CA LYS A 65 16.25 22.42 -5.47
C LYS A 65 14.72 22.37 -5.50
N VAL A 66 14.13 21.16 -5.39
CA VAL A 66 12.67 20.99 -5.51
C VAL A 66 11.94 21.07 -4.18
N LEU A 67 12.63 20.90 -3.06
CA LEU A 67 12.05 21.02 -1.73
C LEU A 67 11.73 22.47 -1.38
N LYS A 68 10.54 22.71 -0.83
CA LYS A 68 10.05 24.06 -0.46
C LYS A 68 9.91 24.23 1.05
N ASN A 69 9.45 23.17 1.73
CA ASN A 69 9.12 23.17 3.16
C ASN A 69 10.13 22.33 3.95
N SER A 70 10.46 21.16 3.44
CA SER A 70 11.40 20.23 4.06
C SER A 70 12.85 20.73 3.96
N ILE A 71 13.68 20.34 4.91
CA ILE A 71 15.13 20.61 4.90
C ILE A 71 15.83 19.47 4.18
N PRO A 72 16.54 19.70 3.07
CA PRO A 72 17.37 18.67 2.46
C PRO A 72 18.57 18.36 3.36
N ALA A 73 18.88 17.07 3.49
CA ALA A 73 20.05 16.57 4.19
C ALA A 73 20.88 15.67 3.27
N GLY A 74 22.17 15.60 3.55
CA GLY A 74 23.09 14.68 2.89
C GLY A 74 24.03 14.05 3.91
N LEU A 75 24.37 12.77 3.67
CA LEU A 75 25.28 12.02 4.53
C LEU A 75 26.74 12.31 4.17
N ALA A 76 27.60 12.42 5.20
CA ALA A 76 29.04 12.58 5.06
C ALA A 76 29.78 11.80 6.16
N ARG A 77 30.76 10.98 5.81
CA ARG A 77 31.67 10.39 6.78
C ARG A 77 32.55 11.47 7.39
N HIS A 78 33.21 11.15 8.51
CA HIS A 78 34.26 11.99 9.09
C HIS A 78 35.49 12.07 8.16
N SER A 79 35.33 12.88 7.12
CA SER A 79 36.32 13.22 6.09
C SER A 79 36.00 14.59 5.53
N LYS A 80 36.96 15.50 5.46
CA LYS A 80 36.76 16.82 4.84
C LYS A 80 36.25 16.70 3.42
N LYS A 81 36.79 15.75 2.65
CA LYS A 81 36.36 15.49 1.27
C LYS A 81 34.88 15.13 1.18
N ASP A 82 34.37 14.29 2.10
CA ASP A 82 32.96 13.90 2.13
C ASP A 82 32.08 15.10 2.51
N ILE A 83 32.50 15.87 3.53
CA ILE A 83 31.76 17.06 4.00
C ILE A 83 31.73 18.13 2.92
N ASP A 84 32.87 18.40 2.24
CA ASP A 84 32.92 19.34 1.12
C ASP A 84 31.99 18.92 -0.01
N ARG A 85 31.97 17.62 -0.36
CA ARG A 85 31.12 17.08 -1.42
C ARG A 85 29.63 17.19 -1.03
N CYS A 86 29.30 16.96 0.24
CA CYS A 86 27.95 17.12 0.77
C CYS A 86 27.51 18.59 0.70
N TYR A 87 28.35 19.51 1.17
CA TYR A 87 28.09 20.94 1.06
C TYR A 87 27.87 21.39 -0.39
N GLU A 88 28.77 20.98 -1.30
CA GLU A 88 28.65 21.33 -2.73
C GLU A 88 27.31 20.89 -3.34
N ALA A 89 26.79 19.72 -2.94
CA ALA A 89 25.49 19.23 -3.39
C ALA A 89 24.30 20.02 -2.80
N LEU A 90 24.43 20.51 -1.56
CA LEU A 90 23.32 21.12 -0.81
C LEU A 90 23.32 22.67 -0.84
N LYS A 91 24.43 23.32 -1.21
CA LYS A 91 24.60 24.78 -1.09
C LYS A 91 23.60 25.64 -1.87
N SER A 92 22.87 25.06 -2.82
CA SER A 92 21.80 25.75 -3.57
C SER A 92 20.49 25.88 -2.77
N ALA A 93 20.30 25.09 -1.73
CA ALA A 93 19.14 25.20 -0.85
C ALA A 93 19.31 26.37 0.13
N PRO A 94 18.23 27.10 0.45
CA PRO A 94 18.29 28.23 1.39
C PRO A 94 18.63 27.81 2.82
N ARG A 95 18.37 26.57 3.15
CA ARG A 95 18.75 25.88 4.40
C ARG A 95 18.96 24.42 4.12
N PHE A 96 19.92 23.81 4.76
CA PHE A 96 20.25 22.40 4.57
C PHE A 96 20.93 21.84 5.81
N ARG A 97 20.90 20.51 5.95
CA ARG A 97 21.57 19.78 7.02
C ARG A 97 22.74 18.96 6.47
N ILE A 98 23.86 19.02 7.15
CA ILE A 98 24.97 18.06 6.96
C ILE A 98 24.83 17.01 8.06
N HIS A 99 24.56 15.77 7.66
CA HIS A 99 24.52 14.61 8.56
C HIS A 99 25.89 13.91 8.50
N THR A 100 26.62 13.93 9.61
CA THR A 100 27.93 13.28 9.67
C THR A 100 28.01 12.25 10.78
N PHE A 101 28.84 11.21 10.60
CA PHE A 101 28.87 10.08 11.51
C PHE A 101 30.24 9.45 11.64
N ILE A 102 30.47 8.81 12.79
CA ILE A 102 31.59 7.91 13.04
C ILE A 102 31.17 6.85 14.04
N SER A 103 31.69 5.61 13.88
CA SER A 103 31.39 4.53 14.82
C SER A 103 32.08 4.75 16.17
N THR A 104 31.33 4.51 17.24
CA THR A 104 31.80 4.70 18.64
C THR A 104 31.84 3.41 19.45
N SER A 105 31.30 2.29 18.94
CA SER A 105 31.39 1.01 19.62
C SER A 105 32.80 0.43 19.59
N PRO A 106 33.23 -0.28 20.66
CA PRO A 106 34.53 -0.94 20.70
C PRO A 106 34.75 -1.90 19.52
N LEU A 107 33.68 -2.60 19.11
CA LEU A 107 33.71 -3.53 18.00
C LEU A 107 34.05 -2.84 16.67
N HIS A 108 33.34 -1.75 16.35
CA HIS A 108 33.55 -1.01 15.11
C HIS A 108 34.84 -0.19 15.13
N MET A 109 35.21 0.40 16.27
CA MET A 109 36.47 1.11 16.39
C MET A 109 37.66 0.18 16.08
N LYS A 110 37.64 -1.04 16.64
CA LYS A 110 38.70 -2.03 16.46
C LYS A 110 38.73 -2.63 15.06
N HIS A 111 37.60 -3.12 14.55
CA HIS A 111 37.57 -3.97 13.37
C HIS A 111 37.21 -3.24 12.07
N LYS A 112 36.47 -2.13 12.14
CA LYS A 112 36.05 -1.33 10.98
C LYS A 112 36.94 -0.12 10.75
N LEU A 113 37.19 0.65 11.83
CA LEU A 113 37.92 1.90 11.74
C LEU A 113 39.42 1.73 11.94
N ASN A 114 39.86 0.70 12.66
CA ASN A 114 41.24 0.52 13.13
C ASN A 114 41.74 1.77 13.88
N LYS A 115 40.92 2.32 14.79
CA LYS A 115 41.17 3.54 15.57
C LYS A 115 41.02 3.27 17.05
N THR A 116 41.80 4.00 17.86
CA THR A 116 41.61 4.07 19.31
C THR A 116 40.43 5.00 19.65
N PRO A 117 39.86 4.88 20.86
CA PRO A 117 38.83 5.83 21.34
C PRO A 117 39.29 7.30 21.27
N GLU A 118 40.54 7.59 21.57
CA GLU A 118 41.12 8.94 21.50
C GLU A 118 41.16 9.46 20.07
N GLN A 119 41.54 8.61 19.12
CA GLN A 119 41.55 8.98 17.70
C GLN A 119 40.13 9.23 17.15
N VAL A 120 39.12 8.48 17.62
CA VAL A 120 37.71 8.74 17.29
C VAL A 120 37.25 10.05 17.90
N TYR A 121 37.62 10.32 19.16
CA TYR A 121 37.31 11.57 19.87
C TYR A 121 37.87 12.80 19.13
N GLU A 122 39.14 12.78 18.74
CA GLU A 122 39.75 13.86 17.93
C GLU A 122 39.09 13.98 16.52
N SER A 123 38.69 12.86 15.93
CA SER A 123 37.96 12.88 14.65
C SER A 123 36.60 13.57 14.78
N ILE A 124 35.87 13.36 15.89
CA ILE A 124 34.59 14.05 16.16
C ILE A 124 34.84 15.55 16.23
N LYS A 125 35.82 15.97 17.03
CA LYS A 125 36.18 17.37 17.21
C LYS A 125 36.52 18.06 15.88
N GLU A 126 37.34 17.42 15.06
CA GLU A 126 37.76 17.96 13.76
C GLU A 126 36.58 18.08 12.79
N HIS A 127 35.84 16.99 12.57
CA HIS A 127 34.90 16.92 11.44
C HIS A 127 33.54 17.55 11.75
N VAL A 128 33.04 17.48 12.99
CA VAL A 128 31.84 18.21 13.38
C VAL A 128 32.08 19.72 13.34
N SER A 129 33.24 20.19 13.87
CA SER A 129 33.60 21.61 13.76
C SER A 129 33.82 22.04 12.31
N TYR A 130 34.28 21.14 11.44
CA TYR A 130 34.44 21.45 10.03
C TYR A 130 33.12 21.58 9.31
N ALA A 131 32.17 20.65 9.52
CA ALA A 131 30.82 20.71 8.97
C ALA A 131 30.08 21.97 9.41
N ARG A 132 30.27 22.38 10.66
CA ARG A 132 29.70 23.59 11.26
C ARG A 132 30.08 24.88 10.53
N LYS A 133 31.17 24.90 9.75
CA LYS A 133 31.56 26.07 8.96
C LYS A 133 30.62 26.35 7.78
N PHE A 134 29.89 25.34 7.33
CA PHE A 134 29.02 25.43 6.15
C PHE A 134 27.55 25.63 6.49
N THR A 135 27.09 25.16 7.65
CA THR A 135 25.69 25.26 8.08
C THR A 135 25.57 25.30 9.59
N ASP A 136 24.50 25.92 10.05
CA ASP A 136 24.10 25.90 11.46
C ASP A 136 23.38 24.62 11.86
N ASP A 137 22.94 23.82 10.91
CA ASP A 137 22.22 22.57 11.11
C ASP A 137 23.14 21.37 10.78
N VAL A 138 23.87 20.93 11.81
CA VAL A 138 24.72 19.73 11.73
C VAL A 138 24.12 18.65 12.63
N GLU A 139 23.84 17.51 12.04
CA GLU A 139 23.50 16.27 12.75
C GLU A 139 24.72 15.38 12.88
N TRP A 140 24.94 14.83 14.05
CA TRP A 140 26.00 13.87 14.30
C TRP A 140 25.44 12.56 14.82
N SER A 141 25.82 11.44 14.20
CA SER A 141 25.45 10.09 14.59
C SER A 141 26.64 9.33 15.19
N CYS A 142 26.46 8.76 16.37
CA CYS A 142 27.36 7.78 16.95
C CYS A 142 27.06 6.39 16.38
N GLU A 143 27.52 6.08 15.17
CA GLU A 143 27.23 4.80 14.54
C GLU A 143 27.54 3.63 15.48
N ASP A 144 26.64 2.61 15.49
CA ASP A 144 26.65 1.50 16.43
C ASP A 144 26.54 1.96 17.91
N GLY A 145 25.73 3.01 18.11
CA GLY A 145 25.57 3.69 19.38
C GLY A 145 25.06 2.77 20.48
N THR A 146 24.11 1.92 20.19
CA THR A 146 23.53 1.01 21.19
C THR A 146 24.49 -0.05 21.73
N ARG A 147 25.62 -0.28 21.07
CA ARG A 147 26.73 -1.14 21.55
C ARG A 147 27.95 -0.35 22.05
N THR A 148 27.84 0.96 22.15
CA THR A 148 28.87 1.84 22.67
C THR A 148 28.86 1.84 24.20
N ASP A 149 30.05 1.86 24.81
CA ASP A 149 30.15 2.09 26.26
C ASP A 149 29.46 3.40 26.65
N MET A 150 28.62 3.35 27.67
CA MET A 150 27.74 4.49 28.01
C MET A 150 28.50 5.72 28.47
N ASP A 151 29.60 5.58 29.23
CA ASP A 151 30.39 6.73 29.67
C ASP A 151 31.18 7.33 28.49
N TYR A 152 31.64 6.50 27.56
CA TYR A 152 32.27 6.98 26.34
C TYR A 152 31.23 7.67 25.42
N MET A 153 30.02 7.13 25.31
CA MET A 153 28.93 7.76 24.55
C MET A 153 28.62 9.16 25.13
N CYS A 154 28.47 9.29 26.45
CA CYS A 154 28.21 10.58 27.08
C CYS A 154 29.31 11.60 26.73
N LYS A 155 30.59 11.21 26.78
CA LYS A 155 31.73 12.08 26.44
C LYS A 155 31.74 12.49 24.96
N THR A 156 31.44 11.57 24.06
CA THR A 156 31.40 11.85 22.59
C THR A 156 30.22 12.72 22.23
N VAL A 157 29.06 12.52 22.83
CA VAL A 157 27.85 13.35 22.66
C VAL A 157 28.12 14.78 23.17
N GLU A 158 28.66 14.94 24.38
CA GLU A 158 29.03 16.25 24.90
C GLU A 158 30.01 16.99 23.97
N LEU A 159 31.04 16.28 23.47
CA LEU A 159 32.00 16.84 22.52
C LEU A 159 31.31 17.27 21.21
N ALA A 160 30.48 16.43 20.61
CA ALA A 160 29.81 16.74 19.35
C ALA A 160 28.94 18.01 19.47
N ILE A 161 28.22 18.15 20.59
CA ILE A 161 27.43 19.35 20.90
C ILE A 161 28.33 20.57 21.06
N ASN A 162 29.45 20.46 21.79
CA ASN A 162 30.43 21.54 21.94
C ASN A 162 31.06 21.95 20.59
N CYS A 163 31.19 21.02 19.66
CA CYS A 163 31.67 21.28 18.28
C CYS A 163 30.59 21.88 17.37
N GLY A 164 29.35 21.98 17.82
CA GLY A 164 28.26 22.66 17.15
C GLY A 164 27.18 21.76 16.52
N ALA A 165 27.18 20.45 16.80
CA ALA A 165 26.06 19.59 16.42
C ALA A 165 24.77 20.07 17.12
N LYS A 166 23.69 20.21 16.34
CA LYS A 166 22.36 20.61 16.81
C LYS A 166 21.43 19.42 16.99
N THR A 167 21.73 18.31 16.34
CA THR A 167 21.02 17.05 16.51
C THR A 167 22.04 15.95 16.78
N ILE A 168 21.74 15.14 17.78
CA ILE A 168 22.52 13.96 18.14
C ILE A 168 21.65 12.73 17.89
N ASN A 169 22.05 11.94 16.94
CA ASN A 169 21.33 10.73 16.59
C ASN A 169 21.96 9.48 17.22
N ILE A 170 21.11 8.64 17.81
CA ILE A 170 21.50 7.42 18.52
C ILE A 170 21.03 6.22 17.70
N PRO A 171 21.90 5.63 16.87
CA PRO A 171 21.50 4.52 16.02
C PRO A 171 21.61 3.15 16.72
N ASP A 172 20.53 2.39 16.64
CA ASP A 172 20.50 0.95 16.81
C ASP A 172 20.84 0.29 15.47
N THR A 173 22.11 0.38 15.09
CA THR A 173 22.62 0.05 13.76
C THR A 173 22.39 -1.41 13.35
N VAL A 174 22.34 -2.32 14.33
CA VAL A 174 22.12 -3.76 14.08
C VAL A 174 20.75 -4.26 14.54
N GLY A 175 19.88 -3.36 14.97
CA GLY A 175 18.48 -3.65 15.29
C GLY A 175 18.29 -4.68 16.40
N TYR A 176 19.12 -4.66 17.46
CA TYR A 176 19.10 -5.69 18.49
C TYR A 176 18.63 -5.23 19.86
N THR A 177 18.45 -3.92 20.07
CA THR A 177 17.94 -3.39 21.35
C THR A 177 16.46 -3.69 21.54
N VAL A 178 16.07 -3.69 22.80
CA VAL A 178 14.66 -3.74 23.21
C VAL A 178 14.22 -2.37 23.75
N PRO A 179 12.92 -2.05 23.77
CA PRO A 179 12.43 -0.71 24.14
C PRO A 179 12.93 -0.21 25.50
N SER A 180 12.97 -1.06 26.51
CA SER A 180 13.45 -0.68 27.86
C SER A 180 14.94 -0.32 27.88
N GLU A 181 15.76 -0.97 27.07
CA GLU A 181 17.18 -0.66 26.93
C GLU A 181 17.38 0.67 26.19
N PHE A 182 16.64 0.86 25.10
CA PHE A 182 16.69 2.10 24.33
C PHE A 182 16.23 3.32 25.16
N THR A 183 15.14 3.17 25.94
CA THR A 183 14.69 4.16 26.93
C THR A 183 15.83 4.53 27.87
N LYS A 184 16.50 3.53 28.46
CA LYS A 184 17.60 3.75 29.42
C LYS A 184 18.77 4.51 28.79
N ILE A 185 19.10 4.25 27.54
CA ILE A 185 20.15 4.97 26.81
C ILE A 185 19.79 6.46 26.72
N ILE A 186 18.60 6.80 26.24
CA ILE A 186 18.14 8.19 26.08
C ILE A 186 18.08 8.90 27.42
N GLU A 187 17.49 8.29 28.47
CA GLU A 187 17.42 8.86 29.81
C GLU A 187 18.82 9.10 30.41
N THR A 188 19.75 8.17 30.16
CA THR A 188 21.12 8.33 30.66
C THR A 188 21.82 9.52 30.01
N LEU A 189 21.65 9.72 28.70
CA LEU A 189 22.20 10.88 27.99
C LEU A 189 21.60 12.19 28.53
N LEU A 190 20.29 12.25 28.71
CA LEU A 190 19.60 13.43 29.24
C LEU A 190 20.07 13.79 30.66
N ASN A 191 20.41 12.79 31.47
CA ASN A 191 20.81 12.98 32.85
C ASN A 191 22.32 13.26 33.03
N LYS A 192 23.17 12.66 32.16
CA LYS A 192 24.63 12.71 32.36
C LYS A 192 25.36 13.73 31.48
N VAL A 193 24.81 14.11 30.33
CA VAL A 193 25.46 15.00 29.38
C VAL A 193 25.15 16.46 29.73
N PRO A 194 26.16 17.27 30.18
CA PRO A 194 25.88 18.58 30.78
C PRO A 194 25.30 19.63 29.85
N ASN A 195 25.51 19.48 28.53
CA ASN A 195 25.09 20.43 27.49
C ASN A 195 24.00 19.87 26.57
N ILE A 196 23.28 18.82 27.01
CA ILE A 196 22.31 18.09 26.18
C ILE A 196 21.12 18.97 25.78
N ASP A 197 20.79 19.99 26.58
CA ASP A 197 19.75 20.96 26.31
C ASP A 197 19.98 21.83 25.07
N LYS A 198 21.22 21.83 24.54
CA LYS A 198 21.62 22.59 23.34
C LYS A 198 21.40 21.79 22.03
N ALA A 199 20.98 20.53 22.12
CA ALA A 199 20.78 19.68 20.99
C ALA A 199 19.46 18.89 21.08
N ILE A 200 18.96 18.45 19.93
CA ILE A 200 17.84 17.52 19.84
C ILE A 200 18.39 16.09 19.82
N LEU A 201 17.86 15.21 20.68
CA LEU A 201 18.12 13.77 20.55
C LEU A 201 17.24 13.16 19.47
N SER A 202 17.85 12.36 18.60
CA SER A 202 17.22 11.61 17.53
C SER A 202 17.37 10.11 17.75
N THR A 203 16.40 9.35 17.26
CA THR A 203 16.43 7.89 17.24
C THR A 203 16.55 7.40 15.81
N HIS A 204 17.40 6.38 15.57
CA HIS A 204 17.50 5.66 14.32
C HIS A 204 17.56 4.17 14.63
N CYS A 205 16.52 3.41 14.26
CA CYS A 205 16.41 2.02 14.67
C CYS A 205 16.19 1.10 13.46
N HIS A 206 17.11 0.11 13.31
CA HIS A 206 16.93 -0.99 12.38
C HIS A 206 15.98 -2.06 12.93
N ASN A 207 15.43 -2.89 12.05
CA ASN A 207 14.27 -3.74 12.34
C ASN A 207 14.61 -5.24 12.40
N ASP A 208 15.86 -5.60 12.68
CA ASP A 208 16.32 -6.99 12.66
C ASP A 208 15.55 -7.90 13.64
N LEU A 209 15.14 -7.37 14.78
CA LEU A 209 14.27 -8.07 15.74
C LEU A 209 12.78 -7.71 15.60
N GLY A 210 12.39 -6.90 14.60
CA GLY A 210 11.01 -6.43 14.45
C GLY A 210 10.60 -5.35 15.46
N LEU A 211 11.56 -4.65 16.09
CA LEU A 211 11.31 -3.69 17.19
C LEU A 211 11.63 -2.23 16.83
N ALA A 212 11.99 -1.93 15.60
CA ALA A 212 12.43 -0.59 15.21
C ALA A 212 11.43 0.52 15.57
N VAL A 213 10.15 0.31 15.26
CA VAL A 213 9.08 1.26 15.62
C VAL A 213 8.92 1.38 17.12
N ALA A 214 8.92 0.25 17.83
CA ALA A 214 8.77 0.23 19.29
C ALA A 214 9.93 0.95 20.00
N ASN A 215 11.17 0.72 19.53
CA ASN A 215 12.37 1.38 20.06
C ASN A 215 12.35 2.89 19.78
N SER A 216 11.96 3.31 18.57
CA SER A 216 11.84 4.73 18.22
C SER A 216 10.82 5.45 19.09
N LEU A 217 9.63 4.85 19.30
CA LEU A 217 8.60 5.41 20.18
C LEU A 217 9.04 5.43 21.65
N ALA A 218 9.75 4.41 22.13
CA ALA A 218 10.33 4.37 23.48
C ALA A 218 11.36 5.50 23.66
N GLY A 219 12.20 5.76 22.66
CA GLY A 219 13.13 6.88 22.65
C GLY A 219 12.44 8.24 22.74
N VAL A 220 11.33 8.44 22.04
CA VAL A 220 10.52 9.66 22.12
C VAL A 220 9.90 9.83 23.51
N GLN A 221 9.36 8.76 24.07
CA GLN A 221 8.81 8.78 25.44
C GLN A 221 9.90 9.10 26.49
N ALA A 222 11.12 8.62 26.25
CA ALA A 222 12.28 8.93 27.09
C ALA A 222 12.83 10.36 26.93
N GLY A 223 12.45 11.09 25.85
CA GLY A 223 12.83 12.49 25.67
C GLY A 223 13.45 12.84 24.32
N ALA A 224 13.66 11.90 23.39
CA ALA A 224 14.05 12.21 22.02
C ALA A 224 12.95 13.03 21.31
N ARG A 225 13.35 13.89 20.40
CA ARG A 225 12.44 14.77 19.66
C ARG A 225 12.63 14.74 18.15
N GLN A 226 13.43 13.82 17.65
CA GLN A 226 13.51 13.47 16.23
C GLN A 226 13.47 11.95 16.08
N ILE A 227 12.86 11.47 15.00
CA ILE A 227 12.87 10.07 14.57
C ILE A 227 13.40 10.02 13.14
N GLU A 228 14.51 9.31 12.92
CA GLU A 228 14.91 8.84 11.60
C GLU A 228 14.11 7.59 11.26
N CYS A 229 13.48 7.59 10.09
CA CYS A 229 12.63 6.51 9.64
C CYS A 229 12.54 6.48 8.11
N THR A 230 11.90 5.46 7.58
CA THR A 230 11.69 5.32 6.13
C THR A 230 10.23 5.00 5.84
N ILE A 231 9.73 5.45 4.70
CA ILE A 231 8.43 4.99 4.20
C ILE A 231 8.50 3.48 3.95
N ASN A 232 7.46 2.76 4.37
CA ASN A 232 7.34 1.29 4.33
C ASN A 232 8.37 0.54 5.19
N GLY A 233 9.22 1.24 5.94
CA GLY A 233 10.26 0.64 6.75
C GLY A 233 11.39 0.01 5.92
N ILE A 234 11.60 0.42 4.66
CA ILE A 234 12.68 -0.12 3.82
C ILE A 234 14.07 0.27 4.36
N GLY A 235 15.08 -0.51 4.03
CA GLY A 235 16.47 -0.26 4.45
C GLY A 235 17.32 -1.52 4.46
N GLU A 236 18.54 -1.38 4.92
CA GLU A 236 19.49 -2.49 5.06
C GLU A 236 18.87 -3.66 5.84
N ARG A 237 19.14 -4.89 5.42
CA ARG A 237 18.71 -6.16 6.04
C ARG A 237 17.19 -6.25 6.22
N ALA A 238 16.66 -6.07 7.47
CA ALA A 238 15.24 -6.11 7.78
C ALA A 238 14.56 -4.72 7.72
N GLY A 239 15.31 -3.66 7.36
CA GLY A 239 14.83 -2.32 7.19
C GLY A 239 14.91 -1.45 8.44
N ASN A 240 14.21 -0.33 8.41
CA ASN A 240 14.18 0.72 9.42
C ASN A 240 12.81 0.81 10.12
N ALA A 241 12.70 1.71 11.09
CA ALA A 241 11.40 2.12 11.60
C ALA A 241 10.54 2.69 10.47
N ALA A 242 9.30 2.22 10.34
CA ALA A 242 8.38 2.68 9.31
C ALA A 242 7.75 4.02 9.70
N LEU A 243 7.89 5.05 8.85
CA LEU A 243 7.38 6.40 9.09
C LEU A 243 5.87 6.40 9.39
N GLU A 244 5.10 5.71 8.57
CA GLU A 244 3.65 5.61 8.72
C GLU A 244 3.24 5.02 10.07
N GLU A 245 4.00 4.06 10.58
CA GLU A 245 3.69 3.37 11.83
C GLU A 245 4.00 4.25 13.04
N VAL A 246 5.17 4.91 13.08
CA VAL A 246 5.52 5.80 14.20
C VAL A 246 4.59 7.01 14.27
N VAL A 247 4.24 7.60 13.14
CA VAL A 247 3.36 8.77 13.07
C VAL A 247 1.93 8.40 13.49
N MET A 248 1.40 7.28 12.98
CA MET A 248 0.04 6.87 13.32
C MET A 248 -0.08 6.35 14.74
N ALA A 249 0.97 5.77 15.33
CA ALA A 249 0.98 5.40 16.74
C ALA A 249 0.79 6.64 17.64
N MET A 250 1.55 7.71 17.41
CA MET A 250 1.42 8.97 18.16
C MET A 250 0.04 9.60 17.94
N LYS A 251 -0.43 9.65 16.69
CA LYS A 251 -1.72 10.24 16.36
C LYS A 251 -2.92 9.48 16.94
N THR A 252 -2.85 8.15 17.01
CA THR A 252 -3.95 7.29 17.46
C THR A 252 -3.98 7.17 18.98
N ARG A 253 -2.83 7.31 19.65
CA ARG A 253 -2.70 7.16 21.10
C ARG A 253 -2.18 8.45 21.77
N PRO A 254 -2.86 9.60 21.58
CA PRO A 254 -2.45 10.86 22.23
C PRO A 254 -2.56 10.81 23.77
N ASP A 255 -3.33 9.85 24.28
CA ASP A 255 -3.44 9.55 25.72
C ASP A 255 -2.13 9.06 26.34
N LEU A 256 -1.33 8.31 25.60
CA LEU A 256 -0.04 7.76 26.04
C LEU A 256 1.16 8.45 25.38
N MET A 257 0.95 9.02 24.21
CA MET A 257 1.97 9.67 23.39
C MET A 257 1.49 11.06 22.96
N PRO A 258 1.50 12.06 23.85
CA PRO A 258 1.00 13.40 23.57
C PRO A 258 1.98 14.21 22.72
N TYR A 259 2.43 13.62 21.62
CA TYR A 259 3.39 14.22 20.69
C TYR A 259 2.74 14.53 19.35
N GLU A 260 3.25 15.58 18.70
CA GLU A 260 2.74 16.05 17.41
C GLU A 260 3.86 16.03 16.37
N THR A 261 3.50 15.65 15.14
CA THR A 261 4.37 15.72 13.97
C THR A 261 3.81 16.68 12.92
N GLY A 262 4.62 17.07 11.93
CA GLY A 262 4.16 17.86 10.77
C GLY A 262 3.43 17.05 9.70
N ILE A 263 3.32 15.77 9.88
CA ILE A 263 2.89 14.86 8.82
C ILE A 263 1.39 14.99 8.52
N ASN A 264 1.06 15.25 7.26
CA ASN A 264 -0.28 15.12 6.73
C ASN A 264 -0.59 13.64 6.48
N THR A 265 -1.14 12.97 7.47
CA THR A 265 -1.37 11.53 7.43
C THR A 265 -2.25 11.07 6.27
N LYS A 266 -3.10 11.94 5.71
CA LYS A 266 -3.93 11.62 4.53
C LYS A 266 -3.11 11.35 3.26
N LEU A 267 -1.81 11.63 3.27
CA LEU A 267 -0.90 11.34 2.16
C LEU A 267 -0.05 10.08 2.37
N LEU A 268 -0.15 9.39 3.52
CA LEU A 268 0.66 8.21 3.83
C LEU A 268 0.52 7.09 2.79
N SER A 269 -0.72 6.76 2.39
CA SER A 269 -0.95 5.74 1.35
C SER A 269 -0.39 6.13 -0.01
N LYS A 270 -0.40 7.44 -0.36
CA LYS A 270 0.23 7.97 -1.58
C LYS A 270 1.75 7.83 -1.50
N ALA A 271 2.36 8.20 -0.37
CA ALA A 271 3.80 8.10 -0.14
C ALA A 271 4.27 6.63 -0.17
N SER A 272 3.55 5.73 0.51
CA SER A 272 3.83 4.29 0.49
C SER A 272 3.82 3.72 -0.94
N LYS A 273 2.82 4.08 -1.72
CA LYS A 273 2.66 3.59 -3.10
C LYS A 273 3.75 4.10 -4.03
N ILE A 274 4.14 5.38 -3.96
CA ILE A 274 5.19 5.93 -4.83
C ILE A 274 6.55 5.28 -4.53
N VAL A 275 6.88 5.07 -3.25
CA VAL A 275 8.13 4.38 -2.85
C VAL A 275 8.11 2.92 -3.30
N SER A 276 6.99 2.19 -3.09
CA SER A 276 6.85 0.81 -3.55
C SER A 276 7.01 0.68 -5.07
N ASN A 277 6.49 1.62 -5.84
CA ASN A 277 6.62 1.62 -7.30
C ASN A 277 8.06 1.92 -7.73
N ALA A 278 8.71 2.90 -7.13
CA ALA A 278 10.07 3.31 -7.46
C ALA A 278 11.10 2.21 -7.11
N THR A 279 10.96 1.59 -5.94
CA THR A 279 11.89 0.54 -5.49
C THR A 279 11.59 -0.84 -6.08
N GLY A 280 10.38 -1.05 -6.61
CA GLY A 280 9.90 -2.37 -7.02
C GLY A 280 9.59 -3.31 -5.84
N PHE A 281 9.64 -2.83 -4.59
CA PHE A 281 9.34 -3.62 -3.40
C PHE A 281 7.84 -3.54 -3.09
N PRO A 282 7.08 -4.65 -3.26
CA PRO A 282 5.65 -4.65 -2.95
C PRO A 282 5.43 -4.53 -1.45
N VAL A 283 4.49 -3.69 -1.05
CA VAL A 283 4.05 -3.60 0.34
C VAL A 283 3.33 -4.89 0.73
N GLN A 284 3.72 -5.49 1.86
CA GLN A 284 3.05 -6.68 2.39
C GLN A 284 1.56 -6.39 2.61
N TYR A 285 0.69 -7.35 2.28
CA TYR A 285 -0.76 -7.17 2.41
C TYR A 285 -1.21 -6.84 3.83
N ASN A 286 -0.55 -7.41 4.83
CA ASN A 286 -0.80 -7.19 6.25
C ASN A 286 0.11 -6.12 6.89
N LYS A 287 0.84 -5.32 6.07
CA LYS A 287 1.62 -4.19 6.60
C LYS A 287 0.69 -3.24 7.34
N ALA A 288 1.08 -2.85 8.53
CA ALA A 288 0.31 -1.89 9.31
C ALA A 288 0.13 -0.57 8.52
N ILE A 289 -0.99 0.10 8.70
CA ILE A 289 -1.37 1.41 8.16
C ILE A 289 -1.60 1.42 6.64
N VAL A 290 -0.65 0.94 5.84
CA VAL A 290 -0.63 1.11 4.37
C VAL A 290 -0.83 -0.20 3.59
N GLY A 291 -0.83 -1.35 4.25
CA GLY A 291 -1.06 -2.65 3.62
C GLY A 291 -2.48 -2.78 3.08
N LYS A 292 -2.64 -3.56 2.00
CA LYS A 292 -3.94 -3.75 1.34
C LYS A 292 -5.03 -4.26 2.29
N ASN A 293 -4.64 -5.06 3.31
CA ASN A 293 -5.56 -5.64 4.29
C ASN A 293 -5.70 -4.79 5.56
N ALA A 294 -5.01 -3.65 5.69
CA ALA A 294 -5.04 -2.84 6.91
C ALA A 294 -6.46 -2.36 7.28
N PHE A 295 -7.36 -2.22 6.28
CA PHE A 295 -8.76 -1.84 6.45
C PHE A 295 -9.69 -2.83 5.74
N ALA A 296 -9.34 -4.12 5.71
CA ALA A 296 -10.12 -5.17 5.08
C ALA A 296 -10.63 -6.17 6.13
N HIS A 297 -11.93 -6.45 6.12
CA HIS A 297 -12.57 -7.39 7.04
C HIS A 297 -13.27 -8.49 6.25
N GLU A 298 -12.89 -9.75 6.47
CA GLU A 298 -13.53 -10.93 5.86
C GLU A 298 -14.35 -11.73 6.87
N SER A 299 -13.92 -11.80 8.13
CA SER A 299 -14.62 -12.54 9.18
C SER A 299 -16.03 -11.99 9.42
N GLY A 300 -17.04 -12.88 9.41
CA GLY A 300 -18.44 -12.49 9.62
C GLY A 300 -18.70 -11.79 10.97
N ILE A 301 -17.97 -12.18 12.02
CA ILE A 301 -18.07 -11.51 13.35
C ILE A 301 -17.52 -10.08 13.25
N HIS A 302 -16.40 -9.89 12.57
CA HIS A 302 -15.80 -8.56 12.38
C HIS A 302 -16.70 -7.68 11.50
N GLN A 303 -17.22 -8.25 10.40
CA GLN A 303 -18.13 -7.53 9.49
C GLN A 303 -19.42 -7.08 10.21
N ASP A 304 -20.02 -7.94 11.01
CA ASP A 304 -21.21 -7.60 11.81
C ASP A 304 -20.91 -6.50 12.84
N GLY A 305 -19.75 -6.57 13.52
CA GLY A 305 -19.28 -5.53 14.43
C GLY A 305 -19.08 -4.19 13.71
N MET A 306 -18.38 -4.19 12.57
CA MET A 306 -18.13 -2.99 11.76
C MET A 306 -19.40 -2.31 11.26
N LEU A 307 -20.42 -3.10 10.85
CA LEU A 307 -21.72 -2.58 10.40
C LEU A 307 -22.50 -1.92 11.53
N LYS A 308 -22.33 -2.40 12.76
CA LYS A 308 -22.95 -1.81 13.95
C LYS A 308 -22.21 -0.56 14.44
N ASN A 309 -20.90 -0.64 14.54
CA ASN A 309 -20.01 0.48 14.89
C ASN A 309 -18.59 0.18 14.44
N ARG A 310 -18.00 1.04 13.60
CA ARG A 310 -16.63 0.88 13.09
C ARG A 310 -15.58 0.76 14.18
N GLN A 311 -15.74 1.47 15.28
CA GLN A 311 -14.81 1.45 16.42
C GLN A 311 -14.70 0.08 17.11
N THR A 312 -15.56 -0.89 16.78
CA THR A 312 -15.45 -2.24 17.32
C THR A 312 -14.18 -2.96 16.85
N TYR A 313 -13.68 -2.61 15.65
CA TYR A 313 -12.51 -3.26 15.03
C TYR A 313 -11.56 -2.30 14.33
N GLU A 314 -11.85 -1.01 14.26
CA GLU A 314 -10.97 0.01 13.68
C GLU A 314 -10.56 1.04 14.74
N ILE A 315 -9.26 1.22 14.93
CA ILE A 315 -8.67 2.24 15.81
C ILE A 315 -8.40 3.56 15.09
N MET A 316 -8.49 3.57 13.77
CA MET A 316 -8.33 4.72 12.89
C MET A 316 -9.20 4.53 11.64
N THR A 317 -9.58 5.60 10.96
CA THR A 317 -10.37 5.49 9.73
C THR A 317 -9.47 5.38 8.50
N PRO A 318 -9.92 4.70 7.42
CA PRO A 318 -9.18 4.63 6.15
C PRO A 318 -8.83 6.02 5.61
N GLU A 319 -9.75 6.96 5.70
CA GLU A 319 -9.59 8.34 5.21
C GLU A 319 -8.49 9.09 5.95
N SER A 320 -8.24 8.74 7.22
CA SER A 320 -7.18 9.35 8.04
C SER A 320 -5.78 9.09 7.50
N VAL A 321 -5.62 8.05 6.67
CA VAL A 321 -4.34 7.65 6.05
C VAL A 321 -4.38 7.72 4.51
N GLY A 322 -5.46 8.29 3.93
CA GLY A 322 -5.59 8.49 2.49
C GLY A 322 -6.16 7.32 1.70
N VAL A 323 -6.77 6.36 2.37
CA VAL A 323 -7.56 5.27 1.75
C VAL A 323 -9.02 5.71 1.67
N LYS A 324 -9.70 5.45 0.55
CA LYS A 324 -11.06 5.99 0.32
C LYS A 324 -12.15 5.30 1.15
N GLN A 325 -12.04 4.01 1.38
CA GLN A 325 -13.07 3.22 2.09
C GLN A 325 -12.50 1.95 2.72
N THR A 326 -13.14 1.49 3.79
CA THR A 326 -12.98 0.14 4.34
C THR A 326 -13.48 -0.89 3.33
N SER A 327 -12.73 -1.97 3.12
CA SER A 327 -13.11 -3.06 2.23
C SER A 327 -13.72 -4.22 3.02
N LEU A 328 -15.02 -4.48 2.82
CA LEU A 328 -15.65 -5.72 3.26
C LEU A 328 -15.38 -6.78 2.18
N VAL A 329 -14.36 -7.58 2.40
CA VAL A 329 -13.98 -8.66 1.47
C VAL A 329 -14.94 -9.83 1.66
N MET A 330 -15.63 -10.23 0.57
CA MET A 330 -16.51 -11.39 0.58
C MET A 330 -15.69 -12.67 0.40
N GLY A 331 -15.80 -13.59 1.37
CA GLY A 331 -15.07 -14.84 1.37
C GLY A 331 -15.77 -15.92 2.21
N LYS A 332 -15.12 -17.08 2.37
CA LYS A 332 -15.71 -18.24 3.09
C LYS A 332 -16.12 -17.93 4.53
N HIS A 333 -15.51 -16.95 5.16
CA HIS A 333 -15.80 -16.53 6.54
C HIS A 333 -16.88 -15.46 6.65
N SER A 334 -17.34 -14.87 5.54
CA SER A 334 -18.38 -13.85 5.53
C SER A 334 -19.72 -14.43 6.00
N GLY A 335 -20.41 -13.65 6.84
CA GLY A 335 -21.74 -13.98 7.37
C GLY A 335 -22.86 -13.59 6.41
N ARG A 336 -24.09 -14.13 6.68
CA ARG A 336 -25.29 -13.85 5.87
C ARG A 336 -25.64 -12.36 5.85
N HIS A 337 -25.47 -11.66 6.98
CA HIS A 337 -25.76 -10.23 7.09
C HIS A 337 -24.88 -9.41 6.14
N ALA A 338 -23.55 -9.63 6.16
CA ALA A 338 -22.63 -8.98 5.25
C ALA A 338 -22.91 -9.30 3.78
N PHE A 339 -23.36 -10.53 3.48
CA PHE A 339 -23.79 -10.91 2.13
C PHE A 339 -25.02 -10.13 1.69
N LYS A 340 -26.03 -9.98 2.56
CA LYS A 340 -27.24 -9.20 2.28
C LYS A 340 -26.92 -7.71 2.06
N ASP A 341 -26.05 -7.13 2.87
CA ASP A 341 -25.59 -5.74 2.70
C ASP A 341 -24.81 -5.57 1.37
N LYS A 342 -23.99 -6.55 1.04
CA LYS A 342 -23.28 -6.55 -0.27
C LYS A 342 -24.28 -6.59 -1.43
N LEU A 343 -25.34 -7.40 -1.35
CA LEU A 343 -26.42 -7.42 -2.35
C LEU A 343 -27.08 -6.06 -2.50
N THR A 344 -27.39 -5.41 -1.38
CA THR A 344 -27.95 -4.05 -1.40
C THR A 344 -27.02 -3.06 -2.09
N SER A 345 -25.71 -3.12 -1.81
CA SER A 345 -24.69 -2.28 -2.47
C SER A 345 -24.56 -2.55 -3.96
N LEU A 346 -24.92 -3.76 -4.41
CA LEU A 346 -24.92 -4.18 -5.82
C LEU A 346 -26.26 -3.88 -6.51
N GLY A 347 -27.22 -3.21 -5.83
CA GLY A 347 -28.50 -2.80 -6.38
C GLY A 347 -29.65 -3.80 -6.20
N TYR A 348 -29.46 -4.87 -5.42
CA TYR A 348 -30.51 -5.85 -5.13
C TYR A 348 -31.29 -5.46 -3.85
N VAL A 349 -32.22 -4.51 -3.96
CA VAL A 349 -32.94 -3.94 -2.80
C VAL A 349 -34.16 -4.78 -2.39
N ASP A 350 -34.86 -5.42 -3.36
CA ASP A 350 -36.14 -6.13 -3.17
C ASP A 350 -35.98 -7.65 -3.31
N VAL A 351 -34.90 -8.23 -2.79
CA VAL A 351 -34.69 -9.68 -2.84
C VAL A 351 -35.29 -10.34 -1.60
N THR A 352 -36.12 -11.36 -1.81
CA THR A 352 -36.73 -12.11 -0.71
C THR A 352 -35.67 -12.87 0.11
N ASP A 353 -35.98 -13.12 1.39
CA ASP A 353 -35.04 -13.83 2.27
C ASP A 353 -34.73 -15.26 1.77
N ASP A 354 -35.66 -15.92 1.05
CA ASP A 354 -35.45 -17.24 0.47
C ASP A 354 -34.42 -17.20 -0.69
N ILE A 355 -34.46 -16.18 -1.53
CA ILE A 355 -33.48 -15.97 -2.60
C ILE A 355 -32.09 -15.66 -2.00
N VAL A 356 -32.05 -14.80 -0.96
CA VAL A 356 -30.81 -14.50 -0.23
C VAL A 356 -30.21 -15.78 0.38
N GLU A 357 -31.03 -16.64 1.00
CA GLU A 357 -30.58 -17.89 1.60
C GLU A 357 -30.01 -18.87 0.55
N ASN A 358 -30.71 -19.03 -0.58
CA ASN A 358 -30.26 -19.88 -1.69
C ASN A 358 -28.95 -19.36 -2.29
N ALA A 359 -28.88 -18.05 -2.59
CA ALA A 359 -27.67 -17.42 -3.14
C ALA A 359 -26.52 -17.49 -2.14
N PHE A 360 -26.77 -17.30 -0.84
CA PHE A 360 -25.77 -17.41 0.21
C PHE A 360 -25.22 -18.84 0.34
N GLY A 361 -26.08 -19.86 0.28
CA GLY A 361 -25.64 -21.26 0.27
C GLY A 361 -24.69 -21.56 -0.90
N LYS A 362 -25.03 -21.11 -2.11
CA LYS A 362 -24.17 -21.22 -3.31
C LYS A 362 -22.88 -20.41 -3.18
N PHE A 363 -22.97 -19.20 -2.60
CA PHE A 363 -21.81 -18.37 -2.31
C PHE A 363 -20.82 -19.08 -1.40
N LYS A 364 -21.26 -19.74 -0.34
CA LYS A 364 -20.37 -20.51 0.56
C LYS A 364 -19.62 -21.62 -0.17
N ILE A 365 -20.31 -22.36 -1.05
CA ILE A 365 -19.70 -23.42 -1.86
C ILE A 365 -18.67 -22.83 -2.83
N LEU A 366 -18.97 -21.69 -3.44
CA LEU A 366 -18.04 -20.99 -4.33
C LEU A 366 -16.81 -20.48 -3.57
N ALA A 367 -17.02 -19.89 -2.39
CA ALA A 367 -15.97 -19.34 -1.55
C ALA A 367 -15.01 -20.40 -0.98
N ASP A 368 -15.45 -21.64 -0.85
CA ASP A 368 -14.56 -22.77 -0.51
C ASP A 368 -13.64 -23.18 -1.68
N LYS A 369 -14.05 -22.91 -2.92
CA LYS A 369 -13.32 -23.31 -4.14
C LYS A 369 -12.49 -22.17 -4.75
N LYS A 370 -12.87 -20.91 -4.51
CA LYS A 370 -12.30 -19.73 -5.15
C LYS A 370 -11.67 -18.79 -4.13
N LYS A 371 -10.37 -18.53 -4.26
CA LYS A 371 -9.61 -17.69 -3.31
C LYS A 371 -10.07 -16.22 -3.28
N HIS A 372 -10.51 -15.68 -4.40
CA HIS A 372 -11.00 -14.30 -4.54
C HIS A 372 -12.40 -14.31 -5.14
N ILE A 373 -13.38 -13.81 -4.38
CA ILE A 373 -14.75 -13.62 -4.83
C ILE A 373 -14.90 -12.17 -5.29
N TYR A 374 -15.35 -12.01 -6.53
CA TYR A 374 -15.61 -10.71 -7.13
C TYR A 374 -17.10 -10.38 -7.07
N ASP A 375 -17.43 -9.12 -7.26
CA ASP A 375 -18.83 -8.65 -7.29
C ASP A 375 -19.65 -9.36 -8.35
N GLU A 376 -19.02 -9.67 -9.49
CA GLU A 376 -19.60 -10.41 -10.61
C GLU A 376 -19.99 -11.84 -10.22
N ASP A 377 -19.21 -12.48 -9.37
CA ASP A 377 -19.54 -13.82 -8.87
C ASP A 377 -20.81 -13.79 -8.03
N ILE A 378 -20.94 -12.78 -7.16
CA ILE A 378 -22.11 -12.58 -6.30
C ILE A 378 -23.35 -12.27 -7.15
N ILE A 379 -23.21 -11.36 -8.11
CA ILE A 379 -24.27 -11.02 -9.08
C ILE A 379 -24.75 -12.28 -9.80
N ALA A 380 -23.83 -13.10 -10.32
CA ALA A 380 -24.18 -14.34 -11.02
C ALA A 380 -24.98 -15.30 -10.12
N LEU A 381 -24.57 -15.47 -8.86
CA LEU A 381 -25.25 -16.37 -7.93
C LEU A 381 -26.69 -15.91 -7.60
N VAL A 382 -26.89 -14.60 -7.46
CA VAL A 382 -28.22 -14.03 -7.18
C VAL A 382 -29.11 -14.09 -8.42
N ASP A 383 -28.56 -13.71 -9.59
CA ASP A 383 -29.29 -13.79 -10.85
C ASP A 383 -29.71 -15.23 -11.16
N ASP A 384 -28.84 -16.23 -10.92
CA ASP A 384 -29.18 -17.65 -11.06
C ASP A 384 -30.28 -18.09 -10.09
N SER A 385 -30.31 -17.53 -8.89
CA SER A 385 -31.33 -17.85 -7.89
C SER A 385 -32.69 -17.20 -8.25
N LEU A 386 -32.67 -16.01 -8.84
CA LEU A 386 -33.84 -15.31 -9.39
C LEU A 386 -34.45 -16.03 -10.61
N ILE A 387 -33.61 -16.63 -11.46
CA ILE A 387 -34.04 -17.37 -12.68
C ILE A 387 -34.74 -18.66 -12.30
N ILE A 388 -34.27 -19.38 -11.28
CA ILE A 388 -34.88 -20.62 -10.81
C ILE A 388 -36.35 -20.38 -10.38
N ASP A 389 -36.62 -19.22 -9.79
CA ASP A 389 -37.97 -18.82 -9.37
C ASP A 389 -38.89 -18.44 -10.53
N ASN A 390 -38.34 -17.92 -11.66
CA ASN A 390 -39.14 -17.36 -12.77
C ASN A 390 -39.24 -18.22 -14.03
N LYS A 391 -38.71 -19.43 -14.12
CA LYS A 391 -38.81 -20.43 -15.24
C LYS A 391 -38.76 -19.90 -16.68
N VAL A 392 -38.01 -18.82 -16.99
CA VAL A 392 -37.94 -18.26 -18.33
C VAL A 392 -36.55 -18.49 -18.96
N ASN A 393 -36.40 -19.62 -19.66
CA ASN A 393 -35.33 -19.76 -20.67
C ASN A 393 -35.88 -19.25 -22.01
N ALA A 394 -35.77 -17.94 -22.23
CA ALA A 394 -36.29 -17.30 -23.46
C ALA A 394 -35.49 -17.70 -24.70
N ILE A 395 -34.19 -18.01 -24.55
CA ILE A 395 -33.28 -18.39 -25.63
C ILE A 395 -32.55 -19.68 -25.24
N ASN A 396 -32.59 -20.69 -26.11
CA ASN A 396 -31.90 -21.98 -25.90
C ASN A 396 -31.12 -22.40 -27.15
N LEU A 397 -29.89 -22.90 -26.95
CA LEU A 397 -29.06 -23.47 -28.01
C LEU A 397 -29.60 -24.87 -28.40
N LYS A 398 -29.92 -25.08 -29.66
CA LYS A 398 -30.32 -26.39 -30.20
C LYS A 398 -29.18 -27.06 -30.95
N SER A 399 -28.45 -26.32 -31.77
CA SER A 399 -27.27 -26.85 -32.46
C SER A 399 -26.27 -25.73 -32.80
N LEU A 400 -25.01 -26.11 -32.80
CA LEU A 400 -23.88 -25.25 -33.20
C LEU A 400 -22.93 -26.08 -34.07
N LYS A 401 -22.56 -25.55 -35.23
CA LYS A 401 -21.47 -26.05 -36.07
C LYS A 401 -20.53 -24.89 -36.37
N VAL A 402 -19.24 -25.12 -36.17
CA VAL A 402 -18.21 -24.11 -36.41
C VAL A 402 -17.18 -24.67 -37.38
N PHE A 403 -16.90 -23.90 -38.41
CA PHE A 403 -15.88 -24.20 -39.43
C PHE A 403 -14.74 -23.22 -39.20
N ALA A 404 -13.60 -23.76 -38.78
CA ALA A 404 -12.42 -22.97 -38.44
C ALA A 404 -11.21 -23.50 -39.22
N GLY A 405 -10.45 -22.59 -39.84
CA GLY A 405 -9.24 -22.92 -40.60
C GLY A 405 -8.31 -21.72 -40.71
N THR A 406 -7.06 -21.96 -41.11
CA THR A 406 -6.06 -20.89 -41.27
C THR A 406 -6.24 -20.25 -42.65
N GLY A 407 -6.36 -18.92 -42.72
CA GLY A 407 -6.40 -18.15 -43.96
C GLY A 407 -7.79 -17.90 -44.57
N GLU A 408 -8.88 -18.39 -43.95
CA GLU A 408 -10.25 -18.10 -44.35
C GLU A 408 -11.07 -17.52 -43.19
N PRO A 409 -12.12 -16.71 -43.48
CA PRO A 409 -13.05 -16.25 -42.44
C PRO A 409 -13.69 -17.42 -41.71
N GLN A 410 -13.72 -17.38 -40.41
CA GLN A 410 -14.34 -18.40 -39.58
C GLN A 410 -15.85 -18.35 -39.76
N LYS A 411 -16.52 -19.51 -39.85
CA LYS A 411 -17.97 -19.61 -40.10
C LYS A 411 -18.67 -20.36 -38.98
N ALA A 412 -19.77 -19.82 -38.45
CA ALA A 412 -20.67 -20.53 -37.55
C ALA A 412 -22.06 -20.73 -38.18
N GLU A 413 -22.61 -21.92 -38.00
CA GLU A 413 -23.99 -22.26 -38.29
C GLU A 413 -24.69 -22.60 -36.97
N MET A 414 -25.77 -21.89 -36.67
CA MET A 414 -26.43 -22.01 -35.37
C MET A 414 -27.94 -22.12 -35.50
N THR A 415 -28.51 -22.94 -34.62
CA THR A 415 -29.96 -23.04 -34.41
C THR A 415 -30.26 -22.66 -32.96
N LEU A 416 -31.10 -21.66 -32.76
CA LEU A 416 -31.62 -21.26 -31.44
C LEU A 416 -33.15 -21.48 -31.41
N ASP A 417 -33.64 -21.81 -30.22
CA ASP A 417 -35.02 -21.64 -29.83
C ASP A 417 -35.15 -20.28 -29.15
N VAL A 418 -35.87 -19.35 -29.74
CA VAL A 418 -36.07 -18.00 -29.26
C VAL A 418 -37.54 -17.79 -28.95
N PHE A 419 -37.92 -17.77 -27.68
CA PHE A 419 -39.31 -17.69 -27.20
C PHE A 419 -40.23 -18.77 -27.77
N GLY A 420 -39.70 -20.00 -27.96
CA GLY A 420 -40.45 -21.13 -28.55
C GLY A 420 -40.42 -21.21 -30.07
N GLU A 421 -39.80 -20.23 -30.76
CA GLU A 421 -39.61 -20.23 -32.21
C GLU A 421 -38.19 -20.71 -32.54
N VAL A 422 -38.08 -21.74 -33.39
CA VAL A 422 -36.79 -22.29 -33.85
C VAL A 422 -36.27 -21.47 -35.02
N LYS A 423 -35.10 -20.83 -34.84
CA LYS A 423 -34.47 -19.98 -35.86
C LYS A 423 -33.09 -20.51 -36.23
N HIS A 424 -32.70 -20.33 -37.48
CA HIS A 424 -31.40 -20.73 -38.02
C HIS A 424 -30.66 -19.52 -38.59
N ALA A 425 -29.36 -19.44 -38.36
CA ALA A 425 -28.49 -18.45 -39.00
C ALA A 425 -27.11 -19.03 -39.30
N THR A 426 -26.48 -18.40 -40.26
CA THR A 426 -25.06 -18.60 -40.60
C THR A 426 -24.40 -17.23 -40.66
N GLU A 427 -23.26 -17.10 -39.99
CA GLU A 427 -22.44 -15.88 -39.98
C GLU A 427 -20.96 -16.21 -40.07
N THR A 428 -20.18 -15.22 -40.50
CA THR A 428 -18.72 -15.26 -40.53
C THR A 428 -18.15 -14.27 -39.55
N GLY A 429 -16.96 -14.56 -39.00
CA GLY A 429 -16.27 -13.70 -38.05
C GLY A 429 -14.76 -13.77 -38.21
N ASP A 430 -14.06 -12.84 -37.53
CA ASP A 430 -12.60 -12.79 -37.46
C ASP A 430 -12.01 -13.98 -36.70
N GLY A 431 -12.84 -14.62 -35.87
CA GLY A 431 -12.54 -15.85 -35.16
C GLY A 431 -13.79 -16.69 -34.88
N PRO A 432 -13.63 -17.95 -34.41
CA PRO A 432 -14.76 -18.86 -34.17
C PRO A 432 -15.78 -18.26 -33.18
N VAL A 433 -15.32 -17.61 -32.11
CA VAL A 433 -16.19 -17.00 -31.10
C VAL A 433 -16.93 -15.77 -31.65
N ASP A 434 -16.27 -14.96 -32.47
CA ASP A 434 -16.90 -13.81 -33.15
C ASP A 434 -18.01 -14.26 -34.11
N ALA A 435 -17.77 -15.32 -34.89
CA ALA A 435 -18.79 -15.90 -35.76
C ALA A 435 -20.01 -16.42 -34.96
N ILE A 436 -19.78 -17.07 -33.81
CA ILE A 436 -20.82 -17.52 -32.87
C ILE A 436 -21.66 -16.35 -32.37
N PHE A 437 -21.01 -15.30 -31.85
CA PHE A 437 -21.70 -14.14 -31.26
C PHE A 437 -22.48 -13.35 -32.35
N LYS A 438 -21.96 -13.26 -33.56
CA LYS A 438 -22.68 -12.69 -34.72
C LYS A 438 -23.92 -13.51 -35.09
N CYS A 439 -23.84 -14.85 -35.05
CA CYS A 439 -25.01 -15.71 -35.24
C CYS A 439 -26.08 -15.45 -34.18
N ILE A 440 -25.69 -15.36 -32.90
CA ILE A 440 -26.63 -15.08 -31.80
C ILE A 440 -27.29 -13.72 -32.02
N LYS A 441 -26.52 -12.68 -32.36
CA LYS A 441 -27.04 -11.33 -32.63
C LYS A 441 -28.01 -11.29 -33.81
N LYS A 442 -27.79 -12.10 -34.85
CA LYS A 442 -28.68 -12.20 -35.99
C LYS A 442 -29.98 -12.92 -35.64
N LEU A 443 -29.91 -13.99 -34.84
CA LEU A 443 -31.07 -14.78 -34.42
C LEU A 443 -31.93 -14.06 -33.39
N TYR A 444 -31.30 -13.28 -32.52
CA TYR A 444 -31.91 -12.43 -31.52
C TYR A 444 -31.29 -11.02 -31.57
N PRO A 445 -31.84 -10.11 -32.41
CA PRO A 445 -31.30 -8.75 -32.55
C PRO A 445 -31.31 -7.96 -31.23
N HIS A 446 -30.18 -7.35 -30.90
CA HIS A 446 -29.99 -6.57 -29.69
C HIS A 446 -28.88 -5.51 -29.83
N ASN A 447 -28.87 -4.49 -28.97
CA ASN A 447 -27.85 -3.42 -28.89
C ASN A 447 -26.94 -3.58 -27.67
N ILE A 448 -26.54 -4.80 -27.42
CA ILE A 448 -25.73 -5.17 -26.25
C ILE A 448 -24.25 -5.00 -26.57
N ASN A 449 -23.50 -4.42 -25.61
CA ASN A 449 -22.04 -4.31 -25.62
C ASN A 449 -21.44 -5.47 -24.85
N LEU A 450 -20.51 -6.20 -25.46
CA LEU A 450 -19.69 -7.21 -24.79
C LEU A 450 -18.58 -6.48 -24.00
N GLN A 451 -18.62 -6.58 -22.66
CA GLN A 451 -17.63 -5.94 -21.78
C GLN A 451 -16.50 -6.88 -21.38
N LEU A 452 -16.78 -8.18 -21.26
CA LEU A 452 -15.80 -9.18 -20.85
C LEU A 452 -16.11 -10.51 -21.52
N TYR A 453 -15.07 -11.15 -22.04
CA TYR A 453 -15.06 -12.55 -22.46
C TYR A 453 -13.82 -13.21 -21.85
N GLN A 454 -14.02 -14.24 -21.04
CA GLN A 454 -12.94 -14.89 -20.30
C GLN A 454 -13.13 -16.39 -20.27
N VAL A 455 -12.05 -17.13 -20.56
CA VAL A 455 -12.02 -18.58 -20.54
C VAL A 455 -11.07 -19.06 -19.45
N HIS A 456 -11.53 -19.95 -18.58
CA HIS A 456 -10.73 -20.58 -17.54
C HIS A 456 -10.75 -22.09 -17.71
N ALA A 457 -9.58 -22.73 -17.72
CA ALA A 457 -9.47 -24.18 -17.59
C ALA A 457 -9.86 -24.60 -16.15
N VAL A 458 -10.70 -25.63 -16.03
CA VAL A 458 -11.19 -26.10 -14.72
C VAL A 458 -10.53 -27.42 -14.33
N THR A 459 -10.08 -28.22 -15.30
CA THR A 459 -9.42 -29.51 -15.08
C THR A 459 -8.15 -29.63 -15.94
N GLU A 460 -7.27 -30.58 -15.60
CA GLU A 460 -6.07 -30.88 -16.38
C GLU A 460 -6.37 -32.04 -17.36
N GLY A 461 -5.71 -32.04 -18.52
CA GLY A 461 -5.83 -33.08 -19.54
C GLY A 461 -6.40 -32.61 -20.89
N THR A 462 -6.42 -33.48 -21.88
CA THR A 462 -6.90 -33.17 -23.24
C THR A 462 -8.43 -33.08 -23.34
N ASP A 463 -9.14 -33.53 -22.32
CA ASP A 463 -10.60 -33.49 -22.14
C ASP A 463 -11.01 -32.49 -21.05
N ALA A 464 -10.11 -31.51 -20.74
CA ALA A 464 -10.33 -30.51 -19.72
C ALA A 464 -11.59 -29.69 -20.03
N GLN A 465 -12.45 -29.55 -19.01
CA GLN A 465 -13.56 -28.60 -19.06
C GLN A 465 -13.07 -27.17 -18.98
N ALA A 466 -13.56 -26.29 -19.83
CA ALA A 466 -13.37 -24.85 -19.74
C ALA A 466 -14.66 -24.19 -19.27
N THR A 467 -14.51 -23.31 -18.26
CA THR A 467 -15.58 -22.39 -17.89
C THR A 467 -15.40 -21.08 -18.63
N VAL A 468 -16.44 -20.66 -19.34
CA VAL A 468 -16.50 -19.37 -20.03
C VAL A 468 -17.40 -18.42 -19.26
N SER A 469 -16.90 -17.20 -19.04
CA SER A 469 -17.64 -16.09 -18.43
C SER A 469 -17.81 -14.97 -19.46
N VAL A 470 -19.03 -14.52 -19.66
CA VAL A 470 -19.39 -13.43 -20.57
C VAL A 470 -20.11 -12.35 -19.78
N ARG A 471 -19.59 -11.11 -19.84
CA ARG A 471 -20.28 -9.93 -19.31
C ARG A 471 -20.78 -9.08 -20.45
N ILE A 472 -22.06 -8.73 -20.39
CA ILE A 472 -22.73 -7.88 -21.37
C ILE A 472 -23.37 -6.68 -20.68
N GLU A 473 -23.49 -5.58 -21.41
CA GLU A 473 -24.11 -4.33 -20.96
C GLU A 473 -25.12 -3.84 -21.99
N GLU A 474 -26.27 -3.35 -21.53
CA GLU A 474 -27.29 -2.68 -22.33
C GLU A 474 -27.99 -1.60 -21.50
N SER A 475 -27.94 -0.35 -21.98
CA SER A 475 -28.62 0.79 -21.34
C SER A 475 -28.25 0.98 -19.85
N GLY A 476 -26.98 0.82 -19.50
CA GLY A 476 -26.46 0.92 -18.12
C GLY A 476 -26.71 -0.31 -17.25
N LYS A 477 -27.42 -1.32 -17.74
CA LYS A 477 -27.64 -2.58 -17.02
C LYS A 477 -26.61 -3.62 -17.47
N THR A 478 -25.95 -4.28 -16.52
CA THR A 478 -24.92 -5.31 -16.78
C THR A 478 -25.40 -6.68 -16.33
N THR A 479 -25.12 -7.72 -17.08
CA THR A 479 -25.36 -9.13 -16.68
C THR A 479 -24.15 -10.00 -17.01
N VAL A 480 -24.00 -11.10 -16.24
CA VAL A 480 -22.94 -12.09 -16.44
C VAL A 480 -23.55 -13.46 -16.68
N GLY A 481 -23.18 -14.07 -17.79
CA GLY A 481 -23.48 -15.47 -18.08
C GLY A 481 -22.23 -16.33 -17.95
N GLN A 482 -22.41 -17.54 -17.44
CA GLN A 482 -21.37 -18.55 -17.34
C GLN A 482 -21.86 -19.87 -17.88
N ALA A 483 -20.95 -20.62 -18.51
CA ALA A 483 -21.17 -22.00 -18.92
C ALA A 483 -19.87 -22.78 -18.90
N ALA A 484 -19.95 -24.08 -18.64
CA ALA A 484 -18.80 -24.99 -18.66
C ALA A 484 -19.09 -26.12 -19.62
N ASP A 485 -18.13 -26.43 -20.48
CA ASP A 485 -18.18 -27.53 -21.42
C ASP A 485 -16.77 -28.02 -21.76
N THR A 486 -16.62 -29.23 -22.25
CA THR A 486 -15.38 -29.72 -22.84
C THR A 486 -15.06 -29.03 -24.18
N ASP A 487 -16.10 -28.58 -24.89
CA ASP A 487 -15.97 -27.72 -26.07
C ASP A 487 -16.10 -26.24 -25.66
N THR A 488 -14.99 -25.51 -25.74
CA THR A 488 -14.94 -24.09 -25.40
C THR A 488 -15.84 -23.22 -26.27
N LEU A 489 -16.13 -23.62 -27.49
CA LEU A 489 -17.04 -22.90 -28.41
C LEU A 489 -18.50 -23.07 -28.00
N VAL A 490 -18.87 -24.28 -27.56
CA VAL A 490 -20.19 -24.56 -26.99
C VAL A 490 -20.36 -23.85 -25.66
N ALA A 491 -19.34 -23.89 -24.81
CA ALA A 491 -19.32 -23.12 -23.56
C ALA A 491 -19.47 -21.61 -23.80
N SER A 492 -18.81 -21.06 -24.84
CA SER A 492 -18.90 -19.65 -25.21
C SER A 492 -20.31 -19.25 -25.69
N ALA A 493 -20.94 -20.07 -26.53
CA ALA A 493 -22.30 -19.85 -26.99
C ALA A 493 -23.28 -19.84 -25.80
N ASN A 494 -23.20 -20.86 -24.93
CA ASN A 494 -24.07 -21.00 -23.78
C ASN A 494 -23.86 -19.87 -22.74
N ALA A 495 -22.62 -19.45 -22.50
CA ALA A 495 -22.34 -18.34 -21.61
C ALA A 495 -22.96 -17.02 -22.10
N TYR A 496 -22.86 -16.74 -23.41
CA TYR A 496 -23.48 -15.55 -24.00
C TYR A 496 -25.01 -15.63 -23.96
N ILE A 497 -25.61 -16.78 -24.27
CA ILE A 497 -27.05 -17.01 -24.19
C ILE A 497 -27.57 -16.87 -22.75
N ASN A 498 -26.84 -17.40 -21.77
CA ASN A 498 -27.17 -17.23 -20.36
C ASN A 498 -27.14 -15.76 -19.94
N ALA A 499 -26.16 -14.99 -20.41
CA ALA A 499 -26.10 -13.54 -20.14
C ALA A 499 -27.31 -12.82 -20.77
N LEU A 500 -27.71 -13.19 -21.99
CA LEU A 500 -28.90 -12.65 -22.70
C LEU A 500 -30.20 -12.96 -21.96
N ASN A 501 -30.40 -14.20 -21.53
CA ASN A 501 -31.60 -14.60 -20.76
C ASN A 501 -31.73 -13.78 -19.48
N LYS A 502 -30.60 -13.55 -18.76
CA LYS A 502 -30.54 -12.67 -17.60
C LYS A 502 -30.86 -11.21 -17.96
N MET A 503 -30.36 -10.71 -19.08
CA MET A 503 -30.63 -9.35 -19.55
C MET A 503 -32.11 -9.15 -19.90
N ILE A 504 -32.76 -10.13 -20.54
CA ILE A 504 -34.18 -10.09 -20.84
C ILE A 504 -35.00 -9.90 -19.56
N ILE A 505 -34.70 -10.66 -18.50
CA ILE A 505 -35.38 -10.53 -17.20
C ILE A 505 -35.09 -9.16 -16.56
N LYS A 506 -33.89 -8.65 -16.72
CA LYS A 506 -33.45 -7.38 -16.13
C LYS A 506 -33.98 -6.14 -16.86
N ARG A 507 -34.35 -6.24 -18.13
CA ARG A 507 -34.96 -5.15 -18.91
C ARG A 507 -36.24 -4.64 -18.29
N ASP A 508 -37.06 -5.52 -17.73
CA ASP A 508 -38.37 -5.21 -17.13
C ASP A 508 -38.28 -4.66 -15.68
N LYS A 509 -37.07 -4.66 -15.10
CA LYS A 509 -36.84 -4.12 -13.74
C LYS A 509 -36.32 -2.69 -13.81
N THR A 510 -36.83 -1.82 -12.94
CA THR A 510 -36.36 -0.43 -12.78
C THR A 510 -34.85 -0.38 -12.47
N ALA A 511 -34.13 0.58 -13.08
CA ALA A 511 -32.69 0.73 -12.92
C ALA A 511 -32.29 1.00 -11.45
N PRO A 512 -31.08 0.53 -11.00
CA PRO A 512 -30.57 0.79 -9.65
C PRO A 512 -30.22 2.26 -9.38
N ASP A 513 -30.18 3.13 -10.36
CA ASP A 513 -29.87 4.55 -10.25
C ASP A 513 -31.07 5.39 -9.76
N ASN A 514 -31.57 5.11 -8.53
CA ASN A 514 -32.45 6.04 -7.86
C ASN A 514 -31.61 6.93 -6.94
N PRO A 515 -31.49 8.26 -7.21
CA PRO A 515 -30.71 9.19 -6.39
C PRO A 515 -31.11 9.21 -4.90
N LYS A 516 -32.34 8.75 -4.56
CA LYS A 516 -32.83 8.65 -3.18
C LYS A 516 -32.16 7.52 -2.40
N VAL A 517 -31.80 6.41 -3.04
CA VAL A 517 -31.14 5.27 -2.37
C VAL A 517 -29.69 5.60 -2.03
N ASN A 518 -28.99 6.31 -2.92
CA ASN A 518 -27.63 6.78 -2.66
C ASN A 518 -27.58 7.83 -1.55
N ALA A 519 -28.59 8.70 -1.44
CA ALA A 519 -28.66 9.70 -0.38
C ALA A 519 -29.00 9.09 1.01
N GLU A 520 -29.86 8.07 1.07
CA GLU A 520 -30.14 7.37 2.33
C GLU A 520 -28.98 6.48 2.79
N TYR A 521 -28.25 5.87 1.86
CA TYR A 521 -27.06 5.07 2.16
C TYR A 521 -25.92 5.98 2.66
N ASP A 522 -25.68 7.11 1.99
CA ASP A 522 -24.68 8.11 2.39
C ASP A 522 -25.01 8.73 3.77
N ASN A 523 -26.27 8.96 4.09
CA ASN A 523 -26.70 9.48 5.40
C ASN A 523 -26.59 8.43 6.52
N LYS A 524 -26.91 7.15 6.25
CA LYS A 524 -26.71 6.05 7.22
C LYS A 524 -25.22 5.76 7.48
N VAL A 525 -24.37 5.93 6.46
CA VAL A 525 -22.92 5.73 6.57
C VAL A 525 -22.22 6.92 7.24
N ARG A 526 -22.79 8.12 7.16
CA ARG A 526 -22.22 9.34 7.76
C ARG A 526 -22.51 9.49 9.25
N GLY A 527 -23.37 8.65 9.82
CA GLY A 527 -23.55 8.58 11.29
C GLY A 527 -24.02 9.89 11.92
N ILE A 528 -24.96 10.57 11.27
CA ILE A 528 -25.73 11.67 11.90
C ILE A 528 -26.99 11.08 12.50
#